data_0e57ecbd22f6e113b828b6f8d5c19579
#
_entry.id   0e57ecbd22f6e113b828b6f8d5c19579
#
_cell.length_a   1.000
_cell.length_b   1.000
_cell.length_c   1.000
_cell.angle_alpha   90.00
_cell.angle_beta   90.00
_cell.angle_gamma   90.00
#
_symmetry.space_group_name_H-M   'P 1'
#
loop_
_entity.id
_entity.type
_entity.pdbx_description
1 polymer ?
#
loop_
_entity_poly.entity_id
_entity_poly.type
_entity_poly.pdbx_seq_one_letter_code
_entity_poly.pdbx_strand_id
1 'polypeptide(L)'
;MLAETIAGYGNFTLIEGDVMKLPLAEVAAEQFQGLEPVLCANLPYNITTPFLTECVRAGCFRQLTVLIQKEVAQRICARPGTGEYGAFTVLMQYYTEPELLFEVPNTCFMPPPKVTSAVVRCVTRRERPVRVVSEESFWRTVRAGFALRRKTLVNSLQTGWQLPKERLAGIVESCGLPPTVRGEALGLEEYARLADALAAAE
;
A
#
# COMPACT_ATOMS: atom_id res chain seq x y z
N MET A 1 20.71 -27.21 -3.15
CA MET A 1 19.29 -27.55 -2.86
C MET A 1 18.34 -26.97 -3.94
N LEU A 2 18.08 -25.63 -4.03
CA LEU A 2 17.15 -25.11 -5.05
C LEU A 2 17.59 -25.46 -6.48
N ALA A 3 18.85 -25.22 -6.83
CA ALA A 3 19.41 -25.55 -8.14
C ALA A 3 19.23 -27.02 -8.54
N GLU A 4 19.29 -27.94 -7.58
CA GLU A 4 19.10 -29.39 -7.81
C GLU A 4 17.61 -29.72 -8.02
N THR A 5 16.74 -29.08 -7.21
CA THR A 5 15.28 -29.35 -7.25
C THR A 5 14.63 -28.85 -8.54
N ILE A 6 15.18 -27.78 -9.15
CA ILE A 6 14.60 -27.12 -10.34
C ILE A 6 15.42 -27.37 -11.62
N ALA A 7 16.52 -28.13 -11.55
CA ALA A 7 17.41 -28.39 -12.70
C ALA A 7 16.69 -28.98 -13.93
N GLY A 8 15.52 -29.60 -13.75
CA GLY A 8 14.71 -30.18 -14.84
C GLY A 8 13.76 -29.21 -15.52
N TYR A 9 13.65 -27.95 -15.06
CA TYR A 9 12.69 -26.97 -15.58
C TYR A 9 13.42 -25.91 -16.43
N GLY A 10 13.18 -25.91 -17.74
CA GLY A 10 13.80 -24.96 -18.69
C GLY A 10 13.22 -23.54 -18.65
N ASN A 11 12.14 -23.33 -17.93
CA ASN A 11 11.41 -22.06 -17.79
C ASN A 11 11.63 -21.38 -16.43
N PHE A 12 12.71 -21.69 -15.73
CA PHE A 12 13.04 -21.14 -14.42
C PHE A 12 14.37 -20.37 -14.46
N THR A 13 14.36 -19.15 -13.89
CA THR A 13 15.56 -18.34 -13.68
C THR A 13 15.71 -18.05 -12.19
N LEU A 14 16.86 -18.43 -11.60
CA LEU A 14 17.20 -18.11 -10.22
C LEU A 14 18.02 -16.82 -10.17
N ILE A 15 17.49 -15.83 -9.45
CA ILE A 15 18.21 -14.60 -9.14
C ILE A 15 18.52 -14.61 -7.63
N GLU A 16 19.80 -14.78 -7.30
CA GLU A 16 20.28 -14.73 -5.91
C GLU A 16 20.51 -13.29 -5.47
N GLY A 17 19.93 -12.90 -4.34
CA GLY A 17 20.16 -11.57 -3.79
C GLY A 17 19.11 -11.12 -2.77
N ASP A 18 19.29 -9.91 -2.30
CA ASP A 18 18.32 -9.22 -1.46
C ASP A 18 17.23 -8.61 -2.36
N VAL A 19 16.02 -9.13 -2.25
CA VAL A 19 14.87 -8.69 -3.07
C VAL A 19 14.56 -7.19 -2.92
N MET A 20 14.92 -6.58 -1.77
CA MET A 20 14.75 -5.15 -1.53
C MET A 20 15.71 -4.27 -2.32
N LYS A 21 16.76 -4.88 -2.93
CA LYS A 21 17.75 -4.18 -3.76
C LYS A 21 17.58 -4.44 -5.25
N LEU A 22 16.63 -5.32 -5.62
CA LEU A 22 16.39 -5.63 -7.02
C LEU A 22 15.59 -4.50 -7.70
N PRO A 23 16.00 -4.06 -8.89
CA PRO A 23 15.21 -3.14 -9.70
C PRO A 23 14.05 -3.92 -10.36
N LEU A 24 12.93 -4.05 -9.63
CA LEU A 24 11.82 -4.95 -9.98
C LEU A 24 11.28 -4.73 -11.40
N ALA A 25 11.17 -3.48 -11.84
CA ALA A 25 10.67 -3.17 -13.19
C ALA A 25 11.63 -3.63 -14.29
N GLU A 26 12.94 -3.46 -14.10
CA GLU A 26 13.97 -3.90 -15.04
C GLU A 26 14.03 -5.43 -15.10
N VAL A 27 14.05 -6.09 -13.95
CA VAL A 27 14.00 -7.55 -13.86
C VAL A 27 12.75 -8.10 -14.54
N ALA A 28 11.59 -7.47 -14.31
CA ALA A 28 10.36 -7.89 -14.96
C ALA A 28 10.45 -7.75 -16.49
N ALA A 29 10.95 -6.62 -16.99
CA ALA A 29 11.10 -6.38 -18.43
C ALA A 29 12.04 -7.38 -19.10
N GLU A 30 13.16 -7.73 -18.44
CA GLU A 30 14.16 -8.66 -18.98
C GLU A 30 13.69 -10.12 -18.96
N GLN A 31 13.07 -10.55 -17.85
CA GLN A 31 12.79 -11.97 -17.61
C GLN A 31 11.46 -12.43 -18.18
N PHE A 32 10.45 -11.57 -18.26
CA PHE A 32 9.10 -11.97 -18.71
C PHE A 32 8.86 -11.82 -20.22
N GLN A 33 9.74 -11.12 -20.97
CA GLN A 33 9.75 -11.08 -22.44
C GLN A 33 8.37 -10.83 -23.08
N GLY A 34 7.60 -9.87 -22.56
CA GLY A 34 6.27 -9.52 -23.05
C GLY A 34 5.10 -10.28 -22.40
N LEU A 35 5.37 -11.22 -21.49
CA LEU A 35 4.34 -11.80 -20.63
C LEU A 35 3.94 -10.80 -19.53
N GLU A 36 2.73 -10.93 -19.01
CA GLU A 36 2.29 -10.13 -17.85
C GLU A 36 2.85 -10.70 -16.54
N PRO A 37 3.76 -9.99 -15.84
CA PRO A 37 4.32 -10.47 -14.58
C PRO A 37 3.27 -10.59 -13.49
N VAL A 38 3.31 -11.68 -12.72
CA VAL A 38 2.56 -11.85 -11.48
C VAL A 38 3.51 -12.19 -10.36
N LEU A 39 3.24 -11.65 -9.17
CA LEU A 39 3.99 -11.99 -7.96
C LEU A 39 3.21 -13.03 -7.16
N CYS A 40 3.87 -14.14 -6.82
CA CYS A 40 3.38 -15.11 -5.85
C CYS A 40 4.48 -15.37 -4.81
N ALA A 41 4.25 -15.01 -3.55
CA ALA A 41 5.29 -15.08 -2.53
C ALA A 41 4.76 -15.36 -1.12
N ASN A 42 5.52 -16.18 -0.38
CA ASN A 42 5.47 -16.20 1.08
C ASN A 42 6.51 -15.19 1.59
N LEU A 43 6.05 -14.05 2.08
CA LEU A 43 6.93 -12.94 2.46
C LEU A 43 7.41 -13.06 3.91
N PRO A 44 8.70 -12.85 4.18
CA PRO A 44 9.18 -12.61 5.53
C PRO A 44 8.46 -11.41 6.14
N TYR A 45 7.97 -11.54 7.38
CA TYR A 45 7.09 -10.54 8.00
C TYR A 45 7.73 -9.16 8.14
N ASN A 46 9.04 -9.13 8.38
CA ASN A 46 9.80 -7.87 8.57
C ASN A 46 9.93 -7.02 7.30
N ILE A 47 9.83 -7.62 6.11
CA ILE A 47 9.94 -6.89 4.85
C ILE A 47 8.60 -6.73 4.12
N THR A 48 7.51 -7.29 4.64
CA THR A 48 6.20 -7.32 3.95
C THR A 48 5.76 -5.93 3.49
N THR A 49 5.68 -4.96 4.41
CA THR A 49 5.19 -3.60 4.08
C THR A 49 6.12 -2.86 3.12
N PRO A 50 7.44 -2.77 3.34
CA PRO A 50 8.32 -2.10 2.39
C PRO A 50 8.35 -2.80 1.02
N PHE A 51 8.38 -4.13 0.97
CA PHE A 51 8.41 -4.86 -0.29
C PHE A 51 7.13 -4.67 -1.12
N LEU A 52 5.95 -4.78 -0.50
CA LEU A 52 4.69 -4.52 -1.20
C LEU A 52 4.59 -3.05 -1.67
N THR A 53 5.14 -2.11 -0.90
CA THR A 53 5.22 -0.70 -1.33
C THR A 53 6.04 -0.56 -2.61
N GLU A 54 7.20 -1.21 -2.68
CA GLU A 54 8.05 -1.18 -3.89
C GLU A 54 7.36 -1.90 -5.07
N CYS A 55 6.71 -3.04 -4.85
CA CYS A 55 5.98 -3.75 -5.90
C CYS A 55 4.88 -2.89 -6.56
N VAL A 56 4.06 -2.20 -5.76
CA VAL A 56 2.97 -1.38 -6.31
C VAL A 56 3.48 -0.10 -6.97
N ARG A 57 4.61 0.45 -6.53
CA ARG A 57 5.27 1.60 -7.15
C ARG A 57 5.99 1.24 -8.45
N ALA A 58 6.63 0.08 -8.49
CA ALA A 58 7.26 -0.42 -9.71
C ALA A 58 6.25 -0.60 -10.85
N GLY A 59 4.97 -0.91 -10.52
CA GLY A 59 3.88 -0.96 -11.48
C GLY A 59 4.00 -2.05 -12.55
N CYS A 60 4.96 -2.97 -12.41
CA CYS A 60 5.25 -4.00 -13.40
C CYS A 60 4.40 -5.27 -13.21
N PHE A 61 3.80 -5.47 -12.04
CA PHE A 61 3.02 -6.66 -11.76
C PHE A 61 1.54 -6.43 -12.04
N ARG A 62 0.93 -7.36 -12.78
CA ARG A 62 -0.52 -7.40 -12.96
C ARG A 62 -1.27 -7.76 -11.69
N GLN A 63 -0.69 -8.63 -10.88
CA GLN A 63 -1.28 -9.14 -9.65
C GLN A 63 -0.20 -9.53 -8.65
N LEU A 64 -0.47 -9.28 -7.38
CA LEU A 64 0.32 -9.76 -6.25
C LEU A 64 -0.53 -10.73 -5.44
N THR A 65 -0.08 -11.96 -5.24
CA THR A 65 -0.70 -12.96 -4.36
C THR A 65 0.31 -13.32 -3.29
N VAL A 66 0.08 -12.91 -2.07
CA VAL A 66 1.07 -13.01 -1.00
C VAL A 66 0.51 -13.64 0.27
N LEU A 67 1.34 -14.48 0.90
CA LEU A 67 1.11 -15.00 2.24
C LEU A 67 1.87 -14.09 3.23
N ILE A 68 1.13 -13.47 4.12
CA ILE A 68 1.60 -12.44 5.07
C ILE A 68 0.92 -12.61 6.44
N GLN A 69 1.32 -11.81 7.44
CA GLN A 69 0.63 -11.79 8.72
C GLN A 69 -0.83 -11.35 8.55
N LYS A 70 -1.77 -12.00 9.24
CA LYS A 70 -3.21 -11.69 9.22
C LYS A 70 -3.48 -10.21 9.50
N GLU A 71 -2.80 -9.62 10.48
CA GLU A 71 -2.95 -8.19 10.81
C GLU A 71 -2.62 -7.28 9.62
N VAL A 72 -1.53 -7.59 8.89
CA VAL A 72 -1.14 -6.81 7.71
C VAL A 72 -2.15 -7.01 6.57
N ALA A 73 -2.65 -8.23 6.39
CA ALA A 73 -3.70 -8.54 5.43
C ALA A 73 -5.00 -7.75 5.72
N GLN A 74 -5.43 -7.73 6.97
CA GLN A 74 -6.58 -6.95 7.43
C GLN A 74 -6.37 -5.45 7.20
N ARG A 75 -5.17 -4.93 7.46
CA ARG A 75 -4.80 -3.53 7.21
C ARG A 75 -4.89 -3.17 5.73
N ILE A 76 -4.40 -4.02 4.83
CA ILE A 76 -4.48 -3.80 3.37
C ILE A 76 -5.94 -3.71 2.92
N CYS A 77 -6.82 -4.55 3.46
CA CYS A 77 -8.24 -4.64 3.08
C CYS A 77 -9.17 -3.77 3.95
N ALA A 78 -8.63 -2.97 4.87
CA ALA A 78 -9.40 -2.16 5.81
C ALA A 78 -10.25 -1.08 5.12
N ARG A 79 -11.33 -0.66 5.77
CA ARG A 79 -12.20 0.44 5.30
C ARG A 79 -11.92 1.71 6.09
N PRO A 80 -12.14 2.90 5.51
CA PRO A 80 -12.08 4.15 6.24
C PRO A 80 -12.91 4.09 7.53
N GLY A 81 -12.38 4.69 8.60
CA GLY A 81 -13.02 4.71 9.91
C GLY A 81 -12.76 3.49 10.79
N THR A 82 -12.07 2.46 10.30
CA THR A 82 -11.67 1.30 11.11
C THR A 82 -10.30 1.49 11.76
N GLY A 83 -10.02 0.72 12.83
CA GLY A 83 -8.75 0.81 13.56
C GLY A 83 -7.52 0.38 12.77
N GLU A 84 -7.71 -0.49 11.79
CA GLU A 84 -6.66 -1.05 10.91
C GLU A 84 -6.33 -0.12 9.74
N TYR A 85 -7.25 0.81 9.41
CA TYR A 85 -7.07 1.71 8.27
C TYR A 85 -5.93 2.71 8.49
N GLY A 86 -5.07 2.85 7.49
CA GLY A 86 -3.88 3.69 7.58
C GLY A 86 -3.29 4.08 6.22
N ALA A 87 -2.20 4.85 6.23
CA ALA A 87 -1.54 5.29 5.01
C ALA A 87 -1.14 4.13 4.08
N PHE A 88 -0.76 2.97 4.64
CA PHE A 88 -0.45 1.79 3.86
C PHE A 88 -1.69 1.19 3.19
N THR A 89 -2.85 1.24 3.86
CA THR A 89 -4.14 0.85 3.25
C THR A 89 -4.45 1.74 2.04
N VAL A 90 -4.33 3.05 2.21
CA VAL A 90 -4.54 4.04 1.13
C VAL A 90 -3.60 3.74 -0.04
N LEU A 91 -2.32 3.47 0.23
CA LEU A 91 -1.34 3.13 -0.80
C LEU A 91 -1.78 1.88 -1.58
N MET A 92 -2.05 0.79 -0.89
CA MET A 92 -2.42 -0.46 -1.54
C MET A 92 -3.71 -0.33 -2.35
N GLN A 93 -4.73 0.35 -1.82
CA GLN A 93 -6.01 0.55 -2.50
C GLN A 93 -5.96 1.57 -3.64
N TYR A 94 -5.01 2.49 -3.62
CA TYR A 94 -4.78 3.41 -4.74
C TYR A 94 -4.20 2.68 -5.97
N TYR A 95 -3.29 1.75 -5.75
CA TYR A 95 -2.63 1.02 -6.84
C TYR A 95 -3.32 -0.30 -7.20
N THR A 96 -4.04 -0.92 -6.26
CA THR A 96 -4.60 -2.28 -6.43
C THR A 96 -6.02 -2.39 -5.91
N GLU A 97 -6.65 -3.52 -6.24
CA GLU A 97 -7.89 -4.02 -5.62
C GLU A 97 -7.54 -5.19 -4.72
N PRO A 98 -7.35 -4.95 -3.40
CA PRO A 98 -6.97 -5.99 -2.47
C PRO A 98 -8.18 -6.83 -2.03
N GLU A 99 -7.94 -8.14 -1.91
CA GLU A 99 -8.90 -9.12 -1.41
C GLU A 99 -8.21 -10.10 -0.48
N LEU A 100 -8.72 -10.27 0.74
CA LEU A 100 -8.29 -11.33 1.63
C LEU A 100 -8.97 -12.63 1.21
N LEU A 101 -8.19 -13.60 0.74
CA LEU A 101 -8.71 -14.86 0.21
C LEU A 101 -9.05 -15.85 1.31
N PHE A 102 -8.08 -16.14 2.19
CA PHE A 102 -8.25 -17.06 3.31
C PHE A 102 -7.16 -16.89 4.36
N GLU A 103 -7.44 -17.39 5.55
CA GLU A 103 -6.48 -17.43 6.66
C GLU A 103 -5.74 -18.77 6.68
N VAL A 104 -4.48 -18.72 7.13
CA VAL A 104 -3.61 -19.89 7.30
C VAL A 104 -3.19 -19.98 8.76
N PRO A 105 -3.67 -21.00 9.50
CA PRO A 105 -3.29 -21.19 10.89
C PRO A 105 -1.78 -21.36 11.06
N ASN A 106 -1.26 -20.91 12.19
CA ASN A 106 0.17 -21.05 12.50
C ASN A 106 0.65 -22.50 12.60
N THR A 107 -0.26 -23.45 12.83
CA THR A 107 0.02 -24.90 12.84
C THR A 107 0.41 -25.47 11.48
N CYS A 108 0.18 -24.71 10.40
CA CYS A 108 0.59 -25.08 9.04
C CYS A 108 2.08 -24.81 8.75
N PHE A 109 2.83 -24.30 9.73
CA PHE A 109 4.24 -23.93 9.55
C PHE A 109 5.17 -24.71 10.49
N MET A 110 6.40 -24.91 10.06
CA MET A 110 7.45 -25.51 10.89
C MET A 110 8.75 -24.69 10.80
N PRO A 111 9.22 -24.09 11.88
CA PRO A 111 8.54 -23.95 13.19
C PRO A 111 7.29 -23.05 13.09
N PRO A 112 6.28 -23.26 13.96
CA PRO A 112 5.06 -22.45 13.93
C PRO A 112 5.35 -21.01 14.34
N PRO A 113 4.89 -20.00 13.58
CA PRO A 113 4.99 -18.61 13.96
C PRO A 113 4.03 -18.30 15.13
N LYS A 114 4.24 -17.17 15.82
CA LYS A 114 3.37 -16.75 16.95
C LYS A 114 2.01 -16.21 16.50
N VAL A 115 1.83 -15.94 15.20
CA VAL A 115 0.66 -15.27 14.65
C VAL A 115 0.07 -16.06 13.49
N THR A 116 -1.22 -15.91 13.26
CA THR A 116 -1.92 -16.42 12.09
C THR A 116 -1.47 -15.65 10.84
N SER A 117 -1.37 -16.33 9.72
CA SER A 117 -1.11 -15.76 8.40
C SER A 117 -2.40 -15.65 7.60
N ALA A 118 -2.36 -14.90 6.52
CA ALA A 118 -3.43 -14.85 5.54
C ALA A 118 -2.88 -14.69 4.12
N VAL A 119 -3.62 -15.19 3.15
CA VAL A 119 -3.33 -14.96 1.73
C VAL A 119 -4.17 -13.80 1.25
N VAL A 120 -3.48 -12.82 0.67
CA VAL A 120 -4.09 -11.63 0.06
C VAL A 120 -3.76 -11.62 -1.42
N ARG A 121 -4.77 -11.34 -2.23
CA ARG A 121 -4.66 -11.04 -3.65
C ARG A 121 -4.84 -9.54 -3.85
N CYS A 122 -3.92 -8.89 -4.56
CA CYS A 122 -3.97 -7.49 -4.93
C CYS A 122 -3.88 -7.40 -6.45
N VAL A 123 -5.00 -7.15 -7.13
CA VAL A 123 -5.03 -6.96 -8.59
C VAL A 123 -4.66 -5.51 -8.89
N THR A 124 -3.64 -5.29 -9.71
CA THR A 124 -3.20 -3.94 -10.07
C THR A 124 -4.27 -3.24 -10.91
N ARG A 125 -4.64 -2.03 -10.51
CA ARG A 125 -5.62 -1.22 -11.23
C ARG A 125 -5.05 -0.74 -12.56
N ARG A 126 -5.84 -0.83 -13.61
CA ARG A 126 -5.50 -0.24 -14.93
C ARG A 126 -5.58 1.27 -14.90
N GLU A 127 -6.54 1.80 -14.14
CA GLU A 127 -6.74 3.23 -13.94
C GLU A 127 -6.74 3.54 -12.44
N ARG A 128 -6.26 4.73 -12.06
CA ARG A 128 -6.32 5.17 -10.67
C ARG A 128 -7.76 5.36 -10.23
N PRO A 129 -8.13 4.99 -9.00
CA PRO A 129 -9.50 5.08 -8.49
C PRO A 129 -9.97 6.54 -8.30
N VAL A 130 -9.03 7.46 -8.21
CA VAL A 130 -9.27 8.91 -8.09
C VAL A 130 -8.31 9.69 -9.00
N ARG A 131 -8.77 10.82 -9.50
CA ARG A 131 -7.92 11.78 -10.23
C ARG A 131 -7.43 12.83 -9.25
N VAL A 132 -6.16 13.19 -9.35
CA VAL A 132 -5.51 14.22 -8.53
C VAL A 132 -4.68 15.12 -9.45
N VAL A 133 -4.61 16.40 -9.11
CA VAL A 133 -3.80 17.38 -9.84
C VAL A 133 -2.30 17.06 -9.70
N SER A 134 -1.89 16.58 -8.52
CA SER A 134 -0.50 16.19 -8.22
C SER A 134 -0.47 14.96 -7.31
N GLU A 135 0.15 13.87 -7.80
CA GLU A 135 0.40 12.69 -6.95
C GLU A 135 1.33 13.02 -5.76
N GLU A 136 2.26 13.94 -5.93
CA GLU A 136 3.15 14.38 -4.85
C GLU A 136 2.32 15.02 -3.72
N SER A 137 1.43 15.96 -4.05
CA SER A 137 0.53 16.62 -3.09
C SER A 137 -0.43 15.61 -2.45
N PHE A 138 -0.94 14.65 -3.22
CA PHE A 138 -1.78 13.57 -2.70
C PHE A 138 -1.05 12.75 -1.63
N TRP A 139 0.14 12.24 -1.94
CA TRP A 139 0.91 11.44 -0.97
C TRP A 139 1.43 12.26 0.21
N ARG A 140 1.72 13.54 0.01
CA ARG A 140 2.03 14.48 1.10
C ARG A 140 0.85 14.62 2.05
N THR A 141 -0.36 14.79 1.52
CA THR A 141 -1.60 14.92 2.29
C THR A 141 -1.93 13.63 3.04
N VAL A 142 -1.84 12.48 2.38
CA VAL A 142 -2.05 11.17 3.03
C VAL A 142 -1.07 10.98 4.18
N ARG A 143 0.24 11.17 3.95
CA ARG A 143 1.25 11.03 5.01
C ARG A 143 0.99 11.97 6.18
N ALA A 144 0.69 13.23 5.91
CA ALA A 144 0.35 14.21 6.94
C ALA A 144 -0.91 13.82 7.71
N GLY A 145 -1.96 13.36 7.02
CA GLY A 145 -3.22 12.94 7.63
C GLY A 145 -3.08 11.82 8.67
N PHE A 146 -2.11 10.90 8.44
CA PHE A 146 -1.83 9.79 9.35
C PHE A 146 -0.68 10.05 10.33
N ALA A 147 0.01 11.20 10.27
CA ALA A 147 1.17 11.47 11.10
C ALA A 147 0.83 11.54 12.61
N LEU A 148 -0.34 12.05 12.96
CA LEU A 148 -0.77 12.22 14.36
C LEU A 148 -2.10 11.50 14.63
N ARG A 149 -2.06 10.19 14.76
CA ARG A 149 -3.24 9.30 14.86
C ARG A 149 -4.31 9.74 15.86
N ARG A 150 -3.94 10.32 17.01
CA ARG A 150 -4.88 10.75 18.07
C ARG A 150 -5.32 12.21 17.95
N LYS A 151 -4.90 12.92 16.91
CA LYS A 151 -5.25 14.33 16.68
C LYS A 151 -6.27 14.47 15.56
N THR A 152 -6.92 15.64 15.48
CA THR A 152 -7.75 16.00 14.35
C THR A 152 -6.93 16.13 13.07
N LEU A 153 -7.57 15.98 11.92
CA LEU A 153 -6.93 16.10 10.62
C LEU A 153 -6.19 17.44 10.46
N VAL A 154 -6.82 18.56 10.86
CA VAL A 154 -6.19 19.90 10.82
C VAL A 154 -4.86 19.91 11.56
N ASN A 155 -4.79 19.33 12.76
CA ASN A 155 -3.53 19.27 13.51
C ASN A 155 -2.50 18.35 12.87
N SER A 156 -2.95 17.26 12.23
CA SER A 156 -2.06 16.33 11.53
C SER A 156 -1.49 16.96 10.26
N LEU A 157 -2.30 17.70 9.49
CA LEU A 157 -1.88 18.35 8.26
C LEU A 157 -0.73 19.36 8.46
N GLN A 158 -0.64 19.99 9.63
CA GLN A 158 0.49 20.87 9.96
C GLN A 158 1.87 20.19 9.90
N THR A 159 1.93 18.86 9.97
CA THR A 159 3.19 18.10 9.85
C THR A 159 3.73 18.04 8.42
N GLY A 160 2.87 18.25 7.45
CA GLY A 160 3.23 18.16 6.03
C GLY A 160 2.99 19.45 5.24
N TRP A 161 2.12 20.34 5.70
CA TRP A 161 1.75 21.57 5.02
C TRP A 161 2.12 22.79 5.84
N GLN A 162 2.88 23.74 5.25
CA GLN A 162 3.34 24.97 5.90
C GLN A 162 2.29 26.07 5.79
N LEU A 163 1.04 25.77 6.20
CA LEU A 163 -0.07 26.70 6.17
C LEU A 163 -0.54 26.99 7.61
N PRO A 164 -1.03 28.23 7.90
CA PRO A 164 -1.65 28.55 9.17
C PRO A 164 -2.81 27.58 9.49
N LYS A 165 -2.98 27.27 10.77
CA LYS A 165 -4.00 26.32 11.23
C LYS A 165 -5.42 26.71 10.82
N GLU A 166 -5.72 27.99 10.87
CA GLU A 166 -7.02 28.58 10.49
C GLU A 166 -7.29 28.35 9.00
N ARG A 167 -6.24 28.50 8.17
CA ARG A 167 -6.35 28.27 6.72
C ARG A 167 -6.54 26.77 6.42
N LEU A 168 -5.82 25.90 7.12
CA LEU A 168 -6.02 24.45 7.01
C LEU A 168 -7.43 24.04 7.42
N ALA A 169 -7.98 24.63 8.49
CA ALA A 169 -9.35 24.37 8.94
C ALA A 169 -10.37 24.78 7.87
N GLY A 170 -10.24 25.98 7.29
CA GLY A 170 -11.11 26.45 6.22
C GLY A 170 -11.05 25.55 4.97
N ILE A 171 -9.86 25.04 4.61
CA ILE A 171 -9.71 24.11 3.49
C ILE A 171 -10.39 22.77 3.80
N VAL A 172 -10.20 22.21 4.99
CA VAL A 172 -10.87 20.96 5.42
C VAL A 172 -12.39 21.12 5.35
N GLU A 173 -12.94 22.22 5.86
CA GLU A 173 -14.37 22.52 5.81
C GLU A 173 -14.88 22.71 4.37
N SER A 174 -14.14 23.40 3.51
CA SER A 174 -14.50 23.59 2.10
C SER A 174 -14.56 22.28 1.31
N CYS A 175 -13.82 21.25 1.76
CA CYS A 175 -13.90 19.88 1.23
C CYS A 175 -15.10 19.07 1.78
N GLY A 176 -15.99 19.70 2.58
CA GLY A 176 -17.15 19.04 3.17
C GLY A 176 -16.82 18.13 4.37
N LEU A 177 -15.64 18.29 4.96
CA LEU A 177 -15.18 17.50 6.08
C LEU A 177 -15.43 18.23 7.42
N PRO A 178 -15.91 17.54 8.47
CA PRO A 178 -16.11 18.17 9.76
C PRO A 178 -14.78 18.57 10.42
N PRO A 179 -14.72 19.67 11.20
CA PRO A 179 -13.46 20.18 11.78
C PRO A 179 -12.82 19.21 12.79
N THR A 180 -13.59 18.27 13.32
CA THR A 180 -13.14 17.24 14.27
C THR A 180 -12.67 15.94 13.60
N VAL A 181 -12.78 15.85 12.28
CA VAL A 181 -12.43 14.63 11.54
C VAL A 181 -10.96 14.23 11.77
N ARG A 182 -10.70 12.94 11.72
CA ARG A 182 -9.34 12.39 11.75
C ARG A 182 -8.97 11.80 10.40
N GLY A 183 -7.68 11.70 10.10
CA GLY A 183 -7.20 11.16 8.84
C GLY A 183 -7.69 9.72 8.54
N GLU A 184 -7.87 8.91 9.58
CA GLU A 184 -8.38 7.54 9.44
C GLU A 184 -9.83 7.44 8.93
N ALA A 185 -10.59 8.53 8.99
CA ALA A 185 -11.96 8.57 8.51
C ALA A 185 -12.10 8.87 7.01
N LEU A 186 -11.02 9.31 6.37
CA LEU A 186 -11.03 9.73 4.97
C LEU A 186 -10.72 8.55 4.03
N GLY A 187 -11.56 8.38 3.01
CA GLY A 187 -11.28 7.50 1.89
C GLY A 187 -10.42 8.17 0.81
N LEU A 188 -10.20 7.46 -0.30
CA LEU A 188 -9.39 7.95 -1.42
C LEU A 188 -9.94 9.24 -2.04
N GLU A 189 -11.26 9.34 -2.18
CA GLU A 189 -11.92 10.52 -2.78
C GLU A 189 -11.76 11.76 -1.91
N GLU A 190 -11.95 11.63 -0.59
CA GLU A 190 -11.76 12.73 0.35
C GLU A 190 -10.30 13.18 0.38
N TYR A 191 -9.36 12.25 0.39
CA TYR A 191 -7.94 12.57 0.31
C TYR A 191 -7.57 13.26 -1.00
N ALA A 192 -8.15 12.86 -2.12
CA ALA A 192 -7.91 13.49 -3.42
C ALA A 192 -8.39 14.96 -3.45
N ARG A 193 -9.67 15.20 -3.07
CA ARG A 193 -10.21 16.55 -2.98
C ARG A 193 -9.40 17.44 -2.05
N LEU A 194 -9.03 16.91 -0.89
CA LEU A 194 -8.25 17.65 0.10
C LEU A 194 -6.85 17.99 -0.42
N ALA A 195 -6.20 17.04 -1.09
CA ALA A 195 -4.86 17.26 -1.66
C ALA A 195 -4.86 18.34 -2.74
N ASP A 196 -5.86 18.33 -3.62
CA ASP A 196 -6.01 19.34 -4.67
C ASP A 196 -6.30 20.73 -4.10
N ALA A 197 -7.16 20.82 -3.07
CA ALA A 197 -7.46 22.08 -2.38
C ALA A 197 -6.24 22.64 -1.62
N LEU A 198 -5.45 21.79 -1.00
CA LEU A 198 -4.21 22.17 -0.31
C LEU A 198 -3.12 22.63 -1.28
N ALA A 199 -2.96 21.93 -2.42
CA ALA A 199 -2.01 22.32 -3.46
C ALA A 199 -2.37 23.67 -4.10
N ALA A 200 -3.65 23.96 -4.28
CA ALA A 200 -4.12 25.26 -4.81
C ALA A 200 -3.94 26.42 -3.81
N ALA A 201 -3.71 26.12 -2.53
CA ALA A 201 -3.57 27.11 -1.46
C ALA A 201 -2.10 27.41 -1.10
N GLU A 202 -1.13 26.65 -1.59
CA GLU A 202 0.31 26.82 -1.36
C GLU A 202 0.89 27.83 -2.34
#